data_eb00a4b2d4090a91ac438a2f65348f3e
#
_entry.id   eb00a4b2d4090a91ac438a2f65348f3e
#
_cell.length_a   1.000
_cell.length_b   1.000
_cell.length_c   1.000
_cell.angle_alpha   90.00
_cell.angle_beta   90.00
_cell.angle_gamma   90.00
#
_symmetry.space_group_name_H-M   'P 1'
#
loop_
_entity.id
_entity.type
_entity.pdbx_description
1 polymer ?
#
loop_
_entity_poly.entity_id
_entity_poly.type
_entity_poly.pdbx_seq_one_letter_code
_entity_poly.pdbx_strand_id
1 'polypeptide(L)'
;MKTINVSEETYEKIKNQLGEEEKVDINELKDFVGKKLFIRTVTYHLVGKVKKFTGNLLELSDASWVADSGRFMNAIKEGTLDEVEPIGTAWINMQSIVDIIPWKHDLPTEQK
;
A
#
# COMPACT_ATOMS: atom_id res chain seq x y z
N MET A 1 -2.22 -12.29 33.57
CA MET A 1 -3.25 -11.95 32.83
C MET A 1 -3.80 -10.64 33.13
N LYS A 2 -4.03 -10.29 34.29
CA LYS A 2 -4.56 -9.03 34.52
C LYS A 2 -3.64 -7.95 34.17
N THR A 3 -2.39 -8.12 34.42
CA THR A 3 -1.43 -7.13 34.05
C THR A 3 -1.48 -7.00 32.59
N ILE A 4 -1.73 -8.08 31.92
CA ILE A 4 -1.80 -8.05 30.53
C ILE A 4 -2.98 -7.27 30.06
N ASN A 5 -4.05 -7.25 30.82
CA ASN A 5 -5.20 -6.49 30.44
C ASN A 5 -4.87 -5.02 30.35
N VAL A 6 -4.14 -4.52 31.30
CA VAL A 6 -3.79 -3.13 31.29
C VAL A 6 -2.91 -2.86 30.08
N SER A 7 -2.01 -3.77 29.82
CA SER A 7 -1.13 -3.62 28.69
C SER A 7 -1.91 -3.68 27.41
N GLU A 8 -2.91 -4.51 27.37
CA GLU A 8 -3.70 -4.63 26.17
C GLU A 8 -4.46 -3.34 25.90
N GLU A 9 -4.98 -2.73 26.92
CA GLU A 9 -5.67 -1.48 26.71
C GLU A 9 -4.73 -0.41 26.21
N THR A 10 -3.55 -0.36 26.75
CA THR A 10 -2.56 0.61 26.31
C THR A 10 -2.17 0.33 24.87
N TYR A 11 -1.99 -0.93 24.56
CA TYR A 11 -1.61 -1.32 23.21
C TYR A 11 -2.70 -0.91 22.21
N GLU A 12 -3.94 -1.12 22.55
CA GLU A 12 -5.02 -0.76 21.67
C GLU A 12 -5.10 0.75 21.47
N LYS A 13 -4.87 1.50 22.50
CA LYS A 13 -4.88 2.92 22.37
C LYS A 13 -3.76 3.39 21.46
N ILE A 14 -2.59 2.88 21.64
CA ILE A 14 -1.45 3.25 20.81
C ILE A 14 -1.71 2.87 19.38
N LYS A 15 -2.27 1.70 19.16
CA LYS A 15 -2.56 1.25 17.84
C LYS A 15 -3.53 2.18 17.15
N ASN A 16 -4.58 2.57 17.85
CA ASN A 16 -5.56 3.47 17.29
C ASN A 16 -4.96 4.84 17.01
N GLN A 17 -4.11 5.29 17.88
CA GLN A 17 -3.50 6.57 17.69
C GLN A 17 -2.59 6.58 16.48
N LEU A 18 -1.87 5.51 16.26
CA LEU A 18 -1.00 5.44 15.12
C LEU A 18 -1.78 5.24 13.84
N GLY A 19 -3.01 4.89 13.95
CA GLY A 19 -3.83 4.76 12.78
C GLY A 19 -3.55 3.61 11.93
N GLU A 20 -2.81 2.65 12.43
CA GLU A 20 -2.59 1.62 11.61
C GLU A 20 -3.21 0.55 12.01
N GLU A 21 -4.21 0.64 12.38
CA GLU A 21 -4.90 -0.29 12.83
C GLU A 21 -4.93 -1.37 12.01
N GLU A 22 -4.76 -1.36 10.84
CA GLU A 22 -4.92 -2.48 10.20
C GLU A 22 -3.76 -3.25 10.21
N LYS A 23 -3.79 -4.37 10.70
CA LYS A 23 -2.75 -5.20 10.69
C LYS A 23 -2.80 -5.88 9.43
N VAL A 24 -1.87 -5.81 8.61
CA VAL A 24 -1.81 -6.52 7.38
C VAL A 24 -1.19 -7.86 7.69
N ASP A 25 -2.03 -8.89 7.75
CA ASP A 25 -1.56 -10.21 8.12
C ASP A 25 -1.32 -11.01 6.86
N ILE A 26 -0.12 -11.00 6.36
CA ILE A 26 0.23 -11.63 5.10
C ILE A 26 1.03 -12.89 5.33
N ASN A 27 0.52 -14.03 4.85
CA ASN A 27 1.25 -15.28 4.94
C ASN A 27 1.55 -15.83 3.55
N GLU A 28 0.79 -15.47 2.55
CA GLU A 28 1.06 -15.91 1.20
C GLU A 28 0.59 -14.85 0.24
N LEU A 29 0.97 -14.98 -1.00
CA LEU A 29 0.69 -13.94 -1.99
C LEU A 29 -0.78 -13.61 -2.10
N LYS A 30 -1.65 -14.62 -2.03
CA LYS A 30 -3.06 -14.33 -2.20
C LYS A 30 -3.61 -13.44 -1.11
N ASP A 31 -2.91 -13.31 0.00
CA ASP A 31 -3.40 -12.46 1.08
C ASP A 31 -3.31 -10.98 0.71
N PHE A 32 -2.58 -10.64 -0.34
CA PHE A 32 -2.52 -9.27 -0.79
C PHE A 32 -3.74 -8.90 -1.64
N VAL A 33 -4.51 -9.88 -2.12
CA VAL A 33 -5.63 -9.58 -2.99
C VAL A 33 -6.64 -8.68 -2.28
N GLY A 34 -7.01 -7.59 -2.93
CA GLY A 34 -7.92 -6.61 -2.35
C GLY A 34 -7.23 -5.51 -1.56
N LYS A 35 -5.92 -5.63 -1.35
CA LYS A 35 -5.20 -4.62 -0.58
C LYS A 35 -4.69 -3.53 -1.49
N LYS A 36 -4.65 -2.30 -0.97
CA LYS A 36 -4.08 -1.17 -1.71
C LYS A 36 -2.61 -1.08 -1.33
N LEU A 37 -1.76 -0.95 -2.32
CA LEU A 37 -0.32 -0.95 -2.09
C LEU A 37 0.36 0.17 -2.85
N PHE A 38 1.42 0.70 -2.25
CA PHE A 38 2.34 1.60 -2.92
C PHE A 38 3.52 0.70 -3.26
N ILE A 39 3.83 0.56 -4.53
CA ILE A 39 4.83 -0.39 -5.00
C ILE A 39 5.99 0.36 -5.61
N ARG A 40 7.19 0.05 -5.15
CA ARG A 40 8.38 0.64 -5.73
C ARG A 40 9.05 -0.40 -6.58
N THR A 41 9.30 -0.04 -7.83
CA THR A 41 10.03 -0.92 -8.73
C THR A 41 11.40 -0.33 -8.97
N VAL A 42 12.18 -1.02 -9.77
CA VAL A 42 13.54 -0.57 -10.07
C VAL A 42 13.52 0.77 -10.78
N THR A 43 12.52 1.05 -11.59
CA THR A 43 12.51 2.25 -12.40
C THR A 43 11.45 3.27 -12.03
N TYR A 44 10.33 2.85 -11.47
CA TYR A 44 9.28 3.80 -11.13
C TYR A 44 8.38 3.23 -10.04
N HIS A 45 7.40 4.01 -9.62
CA HIS A 45 6.53 3.61 -8.54
C HIS A 45 5.09 3.55 -9.03
N LEU A 46 4.27 2.71 -8.37
CA LEU A 46 2.87 2.61 -8.68
C LEU A 46 2.08 2.54 -7.38
N VAL A 47 0.82 2.92 -7.45
CA VAL A 47 -0.07 2.70 -6.33
C VAL A 47 -1.32 2.09 -6.93
N GLY A 48 -1.92 1.12 -6.27
CA GLY A 48 -3.10 0.47 -6.81
C GLY A 48 -3.61 -0.61 -5.87
N LYS A 49 -4.67 -1.28 -6.31
CA LYS A 49 -5.28 -2.32 -5.53
C LYS A 49 -4.99 -3.66 -6.18
N VAL A 50 -4.54 -4.62 -5.42
CA VAL A 50 -4.18 -5.92 -5.95
C VAL A 50 -5.42 -6.67 -6.37
N LYS A 51 -5.47 -7.11 -7.61
CA LYS A 51 -6.59 -7.88 -8.09
C LYS A 51 -6.26 -9.36 -8.12
N LYS A 52 -5.15 -9.74 -8.68
CA LYS A 52 -4.75 -11.14 -8.68
C LYS A 52 -3.31 -11.28 -9.16
N PHE A 53 -2.80 -12.48 -9.05
CA PHE A 53 -1.46 -12.79 -9.51
C PHE A 53 -1.60 -13.80 -10.64
N THR A 54 -0.83 -13.65 -11.69
CA THR A 54 -0.85 -14.58 -12.80
C THR A 54 0.59 -14.84 -13.17
N GLY A 55 1.11 -16.03 -12.86
CA GLY A 55 2.52 -16.33 -13.06
C GLY A 55 3.36 -15.34 -12.27
N ASN A 56 4.26 -14.64 -12.98
CA ASN A 56 5.11 -13.67 -12.33
C ASN A 56 4.52 -12.28 -12.39
N LEU A 57 3.26 -12.14 -12.78
CA LEU A 57 2.67 -10.82 -12.93
C LEU A 57 1.68 -10.54 -11.81
N LEU A 58 1.76 -9.33 -11.29
CA LEU A 58 0.85 -8.83 -10.30
C LEU A 58 -0.11 -7.91 -11.03
N GLU A 59 -1.38 -8.19 -10.99
CA GLU A 59 -2.38 -7.35 -11.64
C GLU A 59 -2.98 -6.39 -10.65
N LEU A 60 -2.93 -5.10 -10.97
CA LEU A 60 -3.52 -4.06 -10.13
C LEU A 60 -4.71 -3.46 -10.82
N SER A 61 -5.72 -3.10 -10.03
CA SER A 61 -6.84 -2.32 -10.53
C SER A 61 -6.73 -0.93 -9.94
N ASP A 62 -7.33 0.04 -10.60
CA ASP A 62 -7.30 1.44 -10.17
C ASP A 62 -5.87 1.88 -9.91
N ALA A 63 -4.99 1.48 -10.80
CA ALA A 63 -3.58 1.75 -10.61
C ALA A 63 -3.19 3.11 -11.15
N SER A 64 -2.14 3.68 -10.60
CA SER A 64 -1.59 4.93 -11.09
C SER A 64 -0.09 4.84 -11.06
N TRP A 65 0.55 5.44 -12.06
CA TRP A 65 1.98 5.63 -12.01
C TRP A 65 2.22 6.83 -11.12
N VAL A 66 3.24 6.76 -10.31
CA VAL A 66 3.62 7.85 -9.43
C VAL A 66 4.93 8.39 -9.96
N ALA A 67 4.86 9.52 -10.66
CA ALA A 67 6.06 10.13 -11.21
C ALA A 67 6.83 10.87 -10.13
N ASP A 68 6.14 11.45 -9.19
CA ASP A 68 6.80 12.17 -8.12
C ASP A 68 5.93 12.03 -6.88
N SER A 69 6.45 11.36 -5.86
CA SER A 69 5.69 11.18 -4.64
C SER A 69 5.88 12.34 -3.68
N GLY A 70 6.74 13.28 -4.01
CA GLY A 70 7.14 14.31 -3.07
C GLY A 70 7.99 13.63 -2.01
N ARG A 71 7.92 14.10 -0.79
CA ARG A 71 8.67 13.48 0.27
C ARG A 71 8.01 12.16 0.58
N PHE A 72 8.75 11.07 0.42
CA PHE A 72 8.18 9.74 0.55
C PHE A 72 7.45 9.50 1.85
N MET A 73 8.02 9.98 2.95
CA MET A 73 7.37 9.82 4.22
C MET A 73 5.99 10.47 4.24
N ASN A 74 5.86 11.64 3.62
CA ASN A 74 4.58 12.33 3.60
C ASN A 74 3.59 11.58 2.71
N ALA A 75 4.07 11.01 1.63
CA ALA A 75 3.21 10.24 0.76
C ALA A 75 2.59 9.07 1.52
N ILE A 76 3.41 8.34 2.23
CA ILE A 76 2.92 7.17 2.95
C ILE A 76 2.02 7.57 4.11
N LYS A 77 2.41 8.60 4.84
CA LYS A 77 1.69 8.97 6.02
C LYS A 77 0.41 9.72 5.72
N GLU A 78 0.45 10.62 4.76
CA GLU A 78 -0.68 11.48 4.48
C GLU A 78 -1.33 11.27 3.14
N GLY A 79 -0.78 10.46 2.30
CA GLY A 79 -1.38 10.19 1.00
C GLY A 79 -1.16 11.27 -0.03
N THR A 80 -0.19 12.15 0.17
CA THR A 80 0.06 13.22 -0.77
C THR A 80 1.02 12.75 -1.84
N LEU A 81 0.65 12.93 -3.09
CA LEU A 81 1.50 12.58 -4.23
C LEU A 81 1.58 13.80 -5.12
N ASP A 82 2.80 14.15 -5.54
CA ASP A 82 3.00 15.36 -6.32
C ASP A 82 2.65 15.19 -7.79
N GLU A 83 3.04 14.07 -8.38
CA GLU A 83 2.71 13.83 -9.77
C GLU A 83 2.28 12.39 -9.93
N VAL A 84 1.09 12.18 -10.43
CA VAL A 84 0.54 10.85 -10.55
C VAL A 84 -0.32 10.77 -11.80
N GLU A 85 -0.32 9.61 -12.46
CA GLU A 85 -1.13 9.41 -13.65
C GLU A 85 -1.93 8.12 -13.50
N PRO A 86 -3.23 8.20 -13.35
CA PRO A 86 -4.06 7.02 -13.29
C PRO A 86 -4.03 6.27 -14.61
N ILE A 87 -3.81 4.98 -14.56
CA ILE A 87 -3.74 4.17 -15.76
C ILE A 87 -4.71 3.01 -15.76
N GLY A 88 -5.43 2.81 -14.68
CA GLY A 88 -6.44 1.76 -14.62
C GLY A 88 -5.82 0.42 -14.27
N THR A 89 -5.79 -0.50 -15.21
CA THR A 89 -5.24 -1.82 -14.94
C THR A 89 -3.76 -1.83 -15.31
N ALA A 90 -2.96 -2.40 -14.44
CA ALA A 90 -1.54 -2.54 -14.72
C ALA A 90 -1.08 -3.92 -14.31
N TRP A 91 -0.16 -4.49 -15.09
CA TRP A 91 0.46 -5.75 -14.72
C TRP A 91 1.95 -5.46 -14.48
N ILE A 92 2.44 -5.86 -13.32
CA ILE A 92 3.80 -5.60 -12.93
C ILE A 92 4.55 -6.89 -12.82
N ASN A 93 5.74 -6.95 -13.39
CA ASN A 93 6.60 -8.11 -13.23
C ASN A 93 7.08 -8.09 -11.79
N MET A 94 6.72 -9.11 -11.03
CA MET A 94 7.05 -9.13 -9.61
C MET A 94 8.54 -9.11 -9.35
N GLN A 95 9.35 -9.52 -10.31
CA GLN A 95 10.78 -9.50 -10.10
C GLN A 95 11.35 -8.09 -10.21
N SER A 96 10.58 -7.12 -10.67
CA SER A 96 11.06 -5.75 -10.72
C SER A 96 10.70 -4.99 -9.44
N ILE A 97 9.98 -5.60 -8.52
CA ILE A 97 9.54 -4.92 -7.32
C ILE A 97 10.66 -4.88 -6.30
N VAL A 98 10.92 -3.70 -5.77
CA VAL A 98 11.91 -3.51 -4.73
C VAL A 98 11.24 -3.70 -3.37
N ASP A 99 10.13 -3.01 -3.15
CA ASP A 99 9.36 -3.22 -1.93
C ASP A 99 7.93 -2.74 -2.16
N ILE A 100 7.06 -3.10 -1.22
CA ILE A 100 5.67 -2.70 -1.28
C ILE A 100 5.29 -2.24 0.11
N ILE A 101 4.48 -1.17 0.16
CA ILE A 101 4.06 -0.59 1.42
C ILE A 101 2.55 -0.48 1.39
N PRO A 102 1.86 -0.81 2.47
CA PRO A 102 0.41 -0.66 2.50
C PRO A 102 0.00 0.78 2.25
N TRP A 103 -1.00 0.97 1.40
CA TRP A 103 -1.48 2.32 1.08
C TRP A 103 -2.83 2.48 1.76
N LYS A 104 -2.90 3.38 2.74
CA LYS A 104 -4.10 3.52 3.53
C LYS A 104 -5.02 4.61 3.05
N HIS A 105 -4.71 5.22 1.95
CA HIS A 105 -5.43 6.38 1.47
C HIS A 105 -6.25 6.04 0.24
N ASP A 106 -7.02 6.98 -0.25
CA ASP A 106 -7.76 6.75 -1.47
C ASP A 106 -6.80 6.63 -2.64
N LEU A 107 -7.17 5.87 -3.63
CA LEU A 107 -6.36 5.75 -4.82
C LEU A 107 -6.64 6.94 -5.73
N PRO A 108 -5.61 7.48 -6.39
CA PRO A 108 -5.81 8.62 -7.27
C PRO A 108 -6.76 8.30 -8.41
N THR A 109 -7.60 9.26 -8.76
CA THR A 109 -8.52 9.08 -9.87
C THR A 109 -8.28 10.13 -10.94
N GLU A 110 -7.43 11.11 -10.69
CA GLU A 110 -7.15 12.16 -11.64
C GLU A 110 -5.67 12.42 -11.72
N GLN A 111 -5.24 12.84 -12.90
CA GLN A 111 -3.84 13.14 -13.13
C GLN A 111 -3.44 14.36 -12.32
N LYS A 112 -2.25 14.33 -11.85
CA LYS A 112 -1.78 15.44 -11.06
C LYS A 112 -0.38 15.80 -11.44
#